data_cac959d48a1c176e1e7a50835aaeca2e
#
_entry.id   cac959d48a1c176e1e7a50835aaeca2e
#
_cell.length_a   1.000
_cell.length_b   1.000
_cell.length_c   1.000
_cell.angle_alpha   90.00
_cell.angle_beta   90.00
_cell.angle_gamma   90.00
#
_symmetry.space_group_name_H-M   'P 1'
#
loop_
_entity.id
_entity.type
_entity.pdbx_description
1 polymer ?
#
loop_
_entity_poly.entity_id
_entity_poly.type
_entity_poly.pdbx_seq_one_letter_code
_entity_poly.pdbx_strand_id
1 'polypeptide(L)'
;MCKNCSNFARYLYKLIQNMKKLTLLLLSVFAMTAVAQVTTIPAIIQKGYTGEVTIIFNPNEGNKGMVGASNCYAHTGLITSTSSNDGDWKNVVENWRANTSKTQLTKDGNNWKLVIPNIYEYYKCAETTEIKKHAFVFHDGPS
;
A
#
# COMPACT_ATOMS: atom_id res chain seq x y z
N MET A 1 -6.60 -11.31 -64.68
CA MET A 1 -6.83 -10.81 -63.29
C MET A 1 -6.77 -11.98 -62.34
N CYS A 2 -5.76 -12.00 -61.43
CA CYS A 2 -5.37 -13.19 -60.66
C CYS A 2 -6.34 -13.37 -59.49
N LYS A 3 -7.25 -14.37 -59.54
CA LYS A 3 -8.21 -14.74 -58.45
C LYS A 3 -7.51 -15.17 -57.15
N ASN A 4 -6.24 -15.62 -57.24
CA ASN A 4 -5.48 -16.10 -56.08
C ASN A 4 -4.92 -14.98 -55.17
N CYS A 5 -4.68 -13.74 -55.72
CA CYS A 5 -4.17 -12.63 -54.91
C CYS A 5 -5.20 -12.10 -53.90
N SER A 6 -6.49 -12.16 -54.25
CA SER A 6 -7.58 -11.72 -53.39
C SER A 6 -7.80 -12.64 -52.16
N ASN A 7 -7.63 -13.96 -52.36
CA ASN A 7 -7.79 -14.93 -51.28
C ASN A 7 -6.63 -14.89 -50.28
N PHE A 8 -5.40 -14.66 -50.74
CA PHE A 8 -4.22 -14.51 -49.90
C PHE A 8 -4.31 -13.24 -49.00
N ALA A 9 -4.72 -12.12 -49.57
CA ALA A 9 -4.93 -10.89 -48.81
C ALA A 9 -6.01 -11.03 -47.72
N ARG A 10 -7.12 -11.74 -48.02
CA ARG A 10 -8.16 -12.04 -47.02
C ARG A 10 -7.66 -12.97 -45.92
N TYR A 11 -6.82 -13.94 -46.25
CA TYR A 11 -6.22 -14.86 -45.28
C TYR A 11 -5.28 -14.11 -44.32
N LEU A 12 -4.38 -13.27 -44.84
CA LEU A 12 -3.50 -12.43 -44.06
C LEU A 12 -4.26 -11.49 -43.13
N TYR A 13 -5.31 -10.85 -43.63
CA TYR A 13 -6.14 -9.96 -42.81
C TYR A 13 -6.79 -10.70 -41.64
N LYS A 14 -7.36 -11.89 -41.86
CA LYS A 14 -7.91 -12.74 -40.77
C LYS A 14 -6.84 -13.15 -39.76
N LEU A 15 -5.64 -13.50 -40.23
CA LEU A 15 -4.55 -13.88 -39.34
C LEU A 15 -4.12 -12.71 -38.43
N ILE A 16 -3.98 -11.50 -39.00
CA ILE A 16 -3.66 -10.28 -38.24
C ILE A 16 -4.75 -9.95 -37.21
N GLN A 17 -6.02 -10.09 -37.56
CA GLN A 17 -7.13 -9.85 -36.63
C GLN A 17 -7.15 -10.88 -35.50
N ASN A 18 -6.84 -12.13 -35.78
CA ASN A 18 -6.76 -13.17 -34.73
C ASN A 18 -5.56 -12.96 -33.82
N MET A 19 -4.40 -12.54 -34.37
CA MET A 19 -3.22 -12.18 -33.56
C MET A 19 -3.51 -10.99 -32.63
N LYS A 20 -4.19 -9.95 -33.13
CA LYS A 20 -4.61 -8.79 -32.30
C LYS A 20 -5.53 -9.23 -31.15
N LYS A 21 -6.50 -10.10 -31.41
CA LYS A 21 -7.41 -10.65 -30.37
C LYS A 21 -6.64 -11.48 -29.34
N LEU A 22 -5.70 -12.31 -29.78
CA LEU A 22 -4.87 -13.14 -28.91
C LEU A 22 -3.96 -12.28 -28.03
N THR A 23 -3.37 -11.22 -28.59
CA THR A 23 -2.53 -10.26 -27.84
C THR A 23 -3.35 -9.50 -26.81
N LEU A 24 -4.58 -9.07 -27.16
CA LEU A 24 -5.50 -8.40 -26.22
C LEU A 24 -5.90 -9.36 -25.07
N LEU A 25 -6.17 -10.62 -25.38
CA LEU A 25 -6.53 -11.64 -24.38
C LEU A 25 -5.35 -11.94 -23.45
N LEU A 26 -4.12 -12.03 -23.98
CA LEU A 26 -2.91 -12.22 -23.18
C LEU A 26 -2.60 -11.01 -22.27
N LEU A 27 -2.84 -9.77 -22.73
CA LEU A 27 -2.68 -8.58 -21.88
C LEU A 27 -3.70 -8.51 -20.73
N SER A 28 -4.92 -9.05 -20.92
CA SER A 28 -5.95 -9.05 -19.87
C SER A 28 -5.69 -10.04 -18.74
N VAL A 29 -4.88 -11.08 -18.97
CA VAL A 29 -4.53 -12.08 -17.95
C VAL A 29 -3.46 -11.57 -16.98
N PHE A 30 -2.73 -10.51 -17.34
CA PHE A 30 -1.71 -9.86 -16.49
C PHE A 30 -2.23 -8.67 -15.68
N ALA A 31 -3.55 -8.50 -15.51
CA ALA A 31 -4.09 -7.63 -14.48
C ALA A 31 -3.81 -8.27 -13.10
N MET A 32 -2.54 -8.29 -12.69
CA MET A 32 -2.15 -8.59 -11.31
C MET A 32 -2.82 -7.54 -10.43
N THR A 33 -3.78 -7.94 -9.62
CA THR A 33 -4.31 -7.10 -8.56
C THR A 33 -3.16 -6.81 -7.62
N ALA A 34 -2.61 -5.59 -7.69
CA ALA A 34 -1.63 -5.13 -6.73
C ALA A 34 -2.35 -5.02 -5.38
N VAL A 35 -2.10 -5.98 -4.49
CA VAL A 35 -2.56 -5.89 -3.11
C VAL A 35 -1.61 -4.97 -2.37
N ALA A 36 -2.14 -3.92 -1.76
CA ALA A 36 -1.33 -3.00 -0.99
C ALA A 36 -0.82 -3.67 0.29
N GLN A 37 0.46 -3.49 0.59
CA GLN A 37 1.07 -3.96 1.84
C GLN A 37 0.45 -3.29 3.07
N VAL A 38 0.07 -2.03 2.96
CA VAL A 38 -0.59 -1.25 4.00
C VAL A 38 -1.88 -0.65 3.46
N THR A 39 -2.96 -0.84 4.20
CA THR A 39 -4.25 -0.21 3.92
C THR A 39 -4.78 0.49 5.17
N THR A 40 -5.70 1.42 4.99
CA THR A 40 -6.30 2.19 6.10
C THR A 40 -7.83 2.10 6.07
N ILE A 41 -8.42 2.20 7.24
CA ILE A 41 -9.86 2.39 7.41
C ILE A 41 -10.04 3.67 8.25
N PRO A 42 -10.66 4.73 7.73
CA PRO A 42 -11.17 4.86 6.35
C PRO A 42 -10.05 4.85 5.30
N ALA A 43 -10.37 4.46 4.06
CA ALA A 43 -9.40 4.39 2.97
C ALA A 43 -8.84 5.77 2.57
N ILE A 44 -9.62 6.81 2.80
CA ILE A 44 -9.24 8.21 2.56
C ILE A 44 -9.43 8.97 3.88
N ILE A 45 -8.35 9.57 4.37
CA ILE A 45 -8.34 10.39 5.57
C ILE A 45 -8.30 11.85 5.12
N GLN A 46 -9.38 12.57 5.37
CA GLN A 46 -9.47 14.00 5.02
C GLN A 46 -8.70 14.86 6.01
N LYS A 47 -8.28 16.05 5.58
CA LYS A 47 -7.69 17.06 6.46
C LYS A 47 -8.66 17.41 7.60
N GLY A 48 -8.15 17.42 8.82
CA GLY A 48 -8.95 17.69 10.03
C GLY A 48 -9.78 16.50 10.51
N TYR A 49 -9.58 15.30 9.96
CA TYR A 49 -10.26 14.10 10.46
C TYR A 49 -9.73 13.70 11.83
N THR A 50 -10.61 13.70 12.84
CA THR A 50 -10.30 13.39 14.24
C THR A 50 -10.84 12.03 14.70
N GLY A 51 -11.49 11.29 13.80
CA GLY A 51 -12.01 9.95 14.09
C GLY A 51 -10.92 8.87 14.10
N GLU A 52 -11.36 7.66 14.44
CA GLU A 52 -10.50 6.48 14.46
C GLU A 52 -9.96 6.13 13.07
N VAL A 53 -8.66 5.81 13.02
CA VAL A 53 -8.01 5.25 11.84
C VAL A 53 -7.43 3.90 12.20
N THR A 54 -7.81 2.88 11.44
CA THR A 54 -7.21 1.55 11.53
C THR A 54 -6.19 1.37 10.41
N ILE A 55 -4.95 1.04 10.78
CA ILE A 55 -3.88 0.64 9.85
C ILE A 55 -3.88 -0.88 9.78
N ILE A 56 -3.96 -1.43 8.57
CA ILE A 56 -3.88 -2.87 8.32
C ILE A 56 -2.60 -3.13 7.52
N PHE A 57 -1.72 -3.95 8.08
CA PHE A 57 -0.47 -4.36 7.46
C PHE A 57 -0.55 -5.83 7.05
N ASN A 58 -0.32 -6.11 5.77
CA ASN A 58 -0.23 -7.46 5.21
C ASN A 58 1.24 -7.88 5.08
N PRO A 59 1.75 -8.79 5.93
CA PRO A 59 3.13 -9.22 5.88
C PRO A 59 3.47 -10.08 4.65
N ASN A 60 2.47 -10.59 3.92
CA ASN A 60 2.65 -11.41 2.72
C ASN A 60 2.88 -10.58 1.46
N GLU A 61 2.76 -9.25 1.56
CA GLU A 61 3.00 -8.32 0.46
C GLU A 61 4.33 -7.57 0.65
N GLY A 62 4.75 -6.88 -0.38
CA GLY A 62 6.01 -6.12 -0.37
C GLY A 62 7.24 -7.00 -0.22
N ASN A 63 8.16 -6.64 0.68
CA ASN A 63 9.43 -7.36 0.90
C ASN A 63 9.29 -8.66 1.72
N LYS A 64 8.11 -8.91 2.27
CA LYS A 64 7.78 -10.12 3.06
C LYS A 64 8.65 -10.37 4.29
N GLY A 65 9.40 -9.36 4.74
CA GLY A 65 10.33 -9.48 5.87
C GLY A 65 9.66 -9.78 7.22
N MET A 66 8.34 -9.61 7.31
CA MET A 66 7.54 -9.86 8.52
C MET A 66 6.68 -11.13 8.46
N VAL A 67 6.88 -11.97 7.43
CA VAL A 67 6.19 -13.26 7.34
C VAL A 67 6.68 -14.18 8.46
N GLY A 68 5.74 -14.75 9.22
CA GLY A 68 6.06 -15.64 10.35
C GLY A 68 6.44 -14.92 11.65
N ALA A 69 6.48 -13.60 11.68
CA ALA A 69 6.76 -12.85 12.90
C ALA A 69 5.72 -13.15 14.00
N SER A 70 6.20 -13.27 15.25
CA SER A 70 5.34 -13.50 16.42
C SER A 70 4.79 -12.21 17.00
N ASN A 71 5.46 -11.09 16.76
CA ASN A 71 5.06 -9.74 17.16
C ASN A 71 5.19 -8.79 15.97
N CYS A 72 4.50 -7.66 16.03
CA CYS A 72 4.65 -6.60 15.06
C CYS A 72 4.52 -5.25 15.77
N TYR A 73 5.47 -4.36 15.51
CA TYR A 73 5.50 -2.99 16.00
C TYR A 73 5.67 -2.04 14.81
N ALA A 74 5.10 -0.84 14.93
CA ALA A 74 5.23 0.20 13.94
C ALA A 74 6.19 1.30 14.43
N HIS A 75 7.33 1.48 13.77
CA HIS A 75 7.99 2.76 13.83
C HIS A 75 7.26 3.70 12.87
N THR A 76 6.66 4.75 13.37
CA THR A 76 5.74 5.59 12.60
C THR A 76 5.87 7.07 12.90
N GLY A 77 5.70 7.87 11.87
CA GLY A 77 5.72 9.33 11.91
C GLY A 77 4.87 9.91 10.78
N LEU A 78 4.92 11.21 10.62
CA LEU A 78 4.16 11.95 9.64
C LEU A 78 5.05 12.64 8.62
N ILE A 79 4.64 12.63 7.36
CA ILE A 79 5.10 13.58 6.36
C ILE A 79 4.07 14.71 6.33
N THR A 80 4.52 15.91 6.65
CA THR A 80 3.66 17.11 6.74
C THR A 80 4.02 18.13 5.65
N SER A 81 3.31 19.25 5.62
CA SER A 81 3.63 20.35 4.72
C SER A 81 5.02 20.96 4.98
N THR A 82 5.59 20.75 6.18
CA THR A 82 6.93 21.22 6.56
C THR A 82 8.03 20.20 6.32
N SER A 83 7.71 18.99 5.87
CA SER A 83 8.69 17.97 5.52
C SER A 83 9.37 18.30 4.19
N SER A 84 10.68 18.23 4.15
CA SER A 84 11.52 18.54 2.98
C SER A 84 11.50 17.40 1.94
N ASN A 85 11.29 16.17 2.37
CA ASN A 85 11.21 14.96 1.53
C ASN A 85 10.51 13.82 2.29
N ASP A 86 10.33 12.66 1.65
CA ASP A 86 9.65 11.50 2.24
C ASP A 86 10.45 10.81 3.38
N GLY A 87 11.71 11.15 3.57
CA GLY A 87 12.52 10.70 4.72
C GLY A 87 12.50 11.67 5.91
N ASP A 88 11.96 12.87 5.74
CA ASP A 88 11.89 13.90 6.79
C ASP A 88 10.61 13.72 7.61
N TRP A 89 10.61 12.70 8.45
CA TRP A 89 9.47 12.35 9.30
C TRP A 89 9.32 13.31 10.47
N LYS A 90 8.13 13.82 10.65
CA LYS A 90 7.73 14.66 11.79
C LYS A 90 6.90 13.84 12.78
N ASN A 91 6.88 14.28 14.03
CA ASN A 91 6.02 13.68 15.06
C ASN A 91 6.16 12.16 15.15
N VAL A 92 7.39 11.66 15.09
CA VAL A 92 7.67 10.22 15.29
C VAL A 92 7.19 9.81 16.68
N VAL A 93 6.39 8.73 16.73
CA VAL A 93 5.65 8.35 17.95
C VAL A 93 6.57 7.84 19.04
N GLU A 94 7.57 7.01 18.66
CA GLU A 94 8.53 6.39 19.58
C GLU A 94 9.91 6.30 18.93
N ASN A 95 10.94 6.14 19.73
CA ASN A 95 12.28 5.85 19.23
C ASN A 95 12.29 4.53 18.45
N TRP A 96 13.22 4.41 17.53
CA TRP A 96 13.41 3.17 16.77
C TRP A 96 13.54 1.97 17.69
N ARG A 97 12.70 0.94 17.49
CA ARG A 97 12.63 -0.30 18.29
C ARG A 97 12.28 -0.10 19.77
N ALA A 98 11.57 0.95 20.14
CA ALA A 98 11.10 1.15 21.51
C ALA A 98 10.09 0.09 21.99
N ASN A 99 9.37 -0.57 21.08
CA ASN A 99 8.46 -1.71 21.36
C ASN A 99 7.45 -1.45 22.48
N THR A 100 6.77 -0.31 22.40
CA THR A 100 5.73 0.03 23.36
C THR A 100 4.36 -0.49 22.91
N SER A 101 3.43 -0.63 23.86
CA SER A 101 2.05 -0.99 23.58
C SER A 101 1.37 0.00 22.62
N LYS A 102 1.83 1.23 22.59
CA LYS A 102 1.31 2.29 21.70
C LYS A 102 1.58 2.01 20.22
N THR A 103 2.69 1.35 19.91
CA THR A 103 3.12 1.02 18.55
C THR A 103 2.95 -0.44 18.19
N GLN A 104 2.50 -1.27 19.14
CA GLN A 104 2.28 -2.70 18.93
C GLN A 104 1.01 -2.94 18.11
N LEU A 105 1.14 -3.72 17.05
CA LEU A 105 0.00 -4.19 16.26
C LEU A 105 -0.56 -5.48 16.85
N THR A 106 -1.86 -5.65 16.75
CA THR A 106 -2.56 -6.90 17.07
C THR A 106 -2.73 -7.75 15.84
N LYS A 107 -2.64 -9.06 15.98
CA LYS A 107 -2.86 -9.99 14.87
C LYS A 107 -4.35 -10.03 14.51
N ASP A 108 -4.64 -9.99 13.21
CA ASP A 108 -5.99 -10.03 12.65
C ASP A 108 -5.98 -10.97 11.42
N GLY A 109 -6.25 -12.26 11.67
CA GLY A 109 -6.08 -13.31 10.67
C GLY A 109 -4.64 -13.41 10.19
N ASN A 110 -4.43 -13.21 8.87
CA ASN A 110 -3.10 -13.18 8.25
C ASN A 110 -2.44 -11.79 8.28
N ASN A 111 -3.15 -10.77 8.75
CA ASN A 111 -2.69 -9.40 8.82
C ASN A 111 -2.34 -8.97 10.24
N TRP A 112 -1.82 -7.76 10.35
CA TRP A 112 -1.59 -7.05 11.60
C TRP A 112 -2.38 -5.73 11.58
N LYS A 113 -2.90 -5.31 12.72
CA LYS A 113 -3.77 -4.15 12.87
C LYS A 113 -3.30 -3.23 13.97
N LEU A 114 -3.21 -1.93 13.67
CA LEU A 114 -3.00 -0.86 14.63
C LEU A 114 -4.21 0.07 14.58
N VAL A 115 -4.84 0.30 15.73
CA VAL A 115 -5.97 1.23 15.87
C VAL A 115 -5.47 2.53 16.46
N ILE A 116 -5.71 3.63 15.77
CA ILE A 116 -5.35 5.00 16.16
C ILE A 116 -6.66 5.77 16.40
N PRO A 117 -7.08 5.99 17.67
CA PRO A 117 -8.37 6.62 17.97
C PRO A 117 -8.49 8.06 17.44
N ASN A 118 -7.40 8.81 17.49
CA ASN A 118 -7.29 10.17 16.96
C ASN A 118 -5.85 10.39 16.48
N ILE A 119 -5.68 10.76 15.21
CA ILE A 119 -4.37 10.94 14.57
C ILE A 119 -3.57 12.04 15.27
N TYR A 120 -4.19 13.18 15.55
CA TYR A 120 -3.50 14.35 16.12
C TYR A 120 -3.02 14.09 17.54
N GLU A 121 -3.82 13.41 18.34
CA GLU A 121 -3.43 12.98 19.69
C GLU A 121 -2.34 11.92 19.66
N TYR A 122 -2.48 10.93 18.77
CA TYR A 122 -1.53 9.84 18.63
C TYR A 122 -0.13 10.32 18.26
N TYR A 123 -0.05 11.22 17.28
CA TYR A 123 1.21 11.82 16.81
C TYR A 123 1.61 13.08 17.58
N LYS A 124 0.82 13.51 18.58
CA LYS A 124 1.06 14.73 19.39
C LYS A 124 1.30 15.97 18.53
N CYS A 125 0.46 16.20 17.54
CA CYS A 125 0.49 17.37 16.68
C CYS A 125 -0.84 18.15 16.75
N ALA A 126 -0.80 19.41 16.33
CA ALA A 126 -2.00 20.25 16.31
C ALA A 126 -2.95 19.79 15.20
N GLU A 127 -4.26 19.92 15.39
CA GLU A 127 -5.30 19.60 14.38
C GLU A 127 -5.15 20.44 13.10
N THR A 128 -4.48 21.61 13.21
CA THR A 128 -4.13 22.47 12.08
C THR A 128 -2.96 21.94 11.25
N THR A 129 -2.23 20.92 11.74
CA THR A 129 -1.11 20.30 11.02
C THR A 129 -1.59 19.70 9.71
N GLU A 130 -0.99 20.12 8.61
CA GLU A 130 -1.28 19.56 7.30
C GLU A 130 -0.50 18.25 7.10
N ILE A 131 -1.16 17.12 7.35
CA ILE A 131 -0.61 15.78 7.17
C ILE A 131 -0.75 15.39 5.71
N LYS A 132 0.37 15.06 5.05
CA LYS A 132 0.41 14.59 3.66
C LYS A 132 0.41 13.08 3.56
N LYS A 133 1.17 12.42 4.45
CA LYS A 133 1.29 10.95 4.47
C LYS A 133 1.54 10.48 5.90
N HIS A 134 1.11 9.26 6.19
CA HIS A 134 1.60 8.47 7.32
C HIS A 134 2.78 7.63 6.86
N ALA A 135 3.87 7.65 7.60
CA ALA A 135 5.07 6.87 7.32
C ALA A 135 5.20 5.73 8.32
N PHE A 136 5.52 4.53 7.83
CA PHE A 136 5.63 3.33 8.64
C PHE A 136 6.85 2.50 8.27
N VAL A 137 7.51 1.93 9.28
CA VAL A 137 8.38 0.76 9.17
C VAL A 137 7.91 -0.26 10.18
N PHE A 138 7.65 -1.49 9.75
CA PHE A 138 7.22 -2.57 10.64
C PHE A 138 8.40 -3.46 11.00
N HIS A 139 8.45 -3.90 12.27
CA HIS A 139 9.49 -4.78 12.80
C HIS A 139 8.93 -5.70 13.88
N ASP A 140 9.62 -6.77 14.19
CA ASP A 140 9.18 -7.84 15.09
C ASP A 140 9.67 -7.68 16.55
N GLY A 141 10.39 -6.62 16.83
CA GLY A 141 10.88 -6.35 18.18
C GLY A 141 12.38 -6.02 18.23
N PRO A 142 12.98 -6.02 19.43
CA PRO A 142 14.40 -5.83 19.57
C PRO A 142 15.15 -7.03 18.98
N SER A 143 16.18 -6.77 18.21
CA SER A 143 17.16 -7.76 17.78
C SER A 143 18.31 -7.78 18.76
#